data_61db89e5212ab95168f929806bb979ad
#
_entry.id   61db89e5212ab95168f929806bb979ad
#
_cell.length_a   1.000
_cell.length_b   1.000
_cell.length_c   1.000
_cell.angle_alpha   90.00
_cell.angle_beta   90.00
_cell.angle_gamma   90.00
#
_symmetry.space_group_name_H-M   'P 1'
#
loop_
_entity.id
_entity.type
_entity.pdbx_description
1 polymer ?
#
loop_
_entity_poly.entity_id
_entity_poly.type
_entity_poly.pdbx_seq_one_letter_code
_entity_poly.pdbx_strand_id
1 'polypeptide(L)'
;SLATAKACYEEQKKGKTPEEYLALPSRYALVEVVNNHDDALQFEPIHRVLFGVDHEKFMEEFKKFYPNTHEGKGEGHVIEVCWNGHDDFITVPDPKVQLAVGTLQAFIDEYLKQFGGEVDYIHGDEVTRELGSKEGNMGFLLPAMGKEQLFKTVMADGVLPRKTFSMGHAQDKRYYVEARKIR
;
A
#
# COMPACT_ATOMS: atom_id res chain seq x y z
N SER A 1 -7.74 -0.53 -10.18
CA SER A 1 -8.96 -1.12 -10.80
C SER A 1 -9.51 -0.27 -11.94
N LEU A 2 -9.75 1.03 -11.74
CA LEU A 2 -10.24 1.91 -12.80
C LEU A 2 -9.25 2.09 -13.95
N ALA A 3 -7.95 2.20 -13.66
CA ALA A 3 -6.92 2.27 -14.68
C ALA A 3 -6.85 1.00 -15.53
N THR A 4 -6.96 -0.17 -14.88
CA THR A 4 -7.01 -1.47 -15.57
C THR A 4 -8.27 -1.59 -16.42
N ALA A 5 -9.44 -1.22 -15.88
CA ALA A 5 -10.70 -1.23 -16.64
C ALA A 5 -10.61 -0.33 -17.88
N LYS A 6 -10.03 0.87 -17.74
CA LYS A 6 -9.78 1.78 -18.85
C LYS A 6 -8.86 1.16 -19.92
N ALA A 7 -7.75 0.54 -19.49
CA ALA A 7 -6.80 -0.09 -20.41
C ALA A 7 -7.48 -1.24 -21.21
N CYS A 8 -8.24 -2.10 -20.52
CA CYS A 8 -9.02 -3.17 -21.16
C CYS A 8 -10.03 -2.63 -22.17
N TYR A 9 -10.74 -1.54 -21.81
CA TYR A 9 -11.69 -0.90 -22.72
C TYR A 9 -10.99 -0.35 -23.97
N GLU A 10 -9.90 0.37 -23.82
CA GLU A 10 -9.16 0.95 -24.96
C GLU A 10 -8.57 -0.14 -25.88
N GLU A 11 -8.20 -1.28 -25.32
CA GLU A 11 -7.76 -2.43 -26.11
C GLU A 11 -8.91 -3.06 -26.90
N GLN A 12 -10.05 -3.32 -26.26
CA GLN A 12 -11.22 -3.91 -26.88
C GLN A 12 -11.90 -3.00 -27.90
N LYS A 13 -11.70 -1.70 -27.81
CA LYS A 13 -12.21 -0.67 -28.71
C LYS A 13 -11.54 -0.70 -30.08
N LYS A 14 -10.32 -1.22 -30.17
CA LYS A 14 -9.55 -1.24 -31.42
C LYS A 14 -10.32 -1.98 -32.53
N GLY A 15 -10.44 -1.34 -33.69
CA GLY A 15 -11.08 -1.92 -34.87
C GLY A 15 -12.62 -1.94 -34.82
N LYS A 16 -13.25 -1.34 -33.82
CA LYS A 16 -14.71 -1.28 -33.66
C LYS A 16 -15.28 0.07 -34.10
N THR A 17 -16.51 0.05 -34.58
CA THR A 17 -17.27 1.29 -34.87
C THR A 17 -17.69 1.98 -33.56
N PRO A 18 -18.08 3.28 -33.61
CA PRO A 18 -18.59 3.98 -32.45
C PRO A 18 -19.75 3.29 -31.74
N GLU A 19 -20.66 2.70 -32.46
CA GLU A 19 -21.82 1.97 -31.92
C GLU A 19 -21.38 0.70 -31.18
N GLU A 20 -20.43 -0.05 -31.75
CA GLU A 20 -19.91 -1.30 -31.16
C GLU A 20 -19.11 -1.02 -29.87
N TYR A 21 -18.19 -0.04 -29.86
CA TYR A 21 -17.41 0.19 -28.66
C TYR A 21 -18.18 0.87 -27.53
N LEU A 22 -19.21 1.67 -27.85
CA LEU A 22 -20.09 2.25 -26.83
C LEU A 22 -20.99 1.19 -26.16
N ALA A 23 -21.23 0.06 -26.81
CA ALA A 23 -21.98 -1.06 -26.27
C ALA A 23 -21.14 -2.05 -25.43
N LEU A 24 -19.80 -1.91 -25.40
CA LEU A 24 -18.93 -2.82 -24.67
C LEU A 24 -19.19 -2.76 -23.15
N PRO A 25 -19.38 -3.89 -22.47
CA PRO A 25 -19.49 -3.95 -21.01
C PRO A 25 -18.26 -3.38 -20.29
N SER A 26 -17.06 -3.54 -20.86
CA SER A 26 -15.80 -2.99 -20.33
C SER A 26 -15.74 -1.46 -20.27
N ARG A 27 -16.71 -0.76 -20.86
CA ARG A 27 -16.90 0.68 -20.71
C ARG A 27 -17.30 1.09 -19.28
N TYR A 28 -17.82 0.16 -18.52
CA TYR A 28 -18.35 0.42 -17.18
C TYR A 28 -17.48 -0.27 -16.13
N ALA A 29 -17.37 0.36 -14.97
CA ALA A 29 -16.76 -0.22 -13.78
C ALA A 29 -17.72 -0.05 -12.60
N LEU A 30 -17.81 -1.06 -11.74
CA LEU A 30 -18.55 -0.94 -10.49
C LEU A 30 -17.70 -0.10 -9.52
N VAL A 31 -18.31 0.93 -8.97
CA VAL A 31 -17.67 1.80 -7.96
C VAL A 31 -18.62 2.01 -6.79
N GLU A 32 -18.04 2.16 -5.62
CA GLU A 32 -18.73 2.62 -4.43
C GLU A 32 -18.32 4.07 -4.16
N VAL A 33 -19.30 4.94 -3.96
CA VAL A 33 -19.06 6.34 -3.61
C VAL A 33 -19.36 6.51 -2.13
N VAL A 34 -18.34 6.85 -1.35
CA VAL A 34 -18.45 7.05 0.10
C VAL A 34 -18.09 8.48 0.48
N ASN A 35 -18.71 8.98 1.55
CA ASN A 35 -18.34 10.26 2.13
C ASN A 35 -17.07 10.12 2.96
N ASN A 36 -15.96 10.70 2.50
CA ASN A 36 -14.68 10.67 3.23
C ASN A 36 -14.73 11.37 4.61
N HIS A 37 -15.73 12.21 4.85
CA HIS A 37 -15.90 12.92 6.12
C HIS A 37 -16.80 12.16 7.12
N ASP A 38 -17.33 10.99 6.73
CA ASP A 38 -18.14 10.17 7.63
C ASP A 38 -17.27 9.65 8.78
N ASP A 39 -17.69 9.87 10.01
CA ASP A 39 -16.95 9.47 11.21
C ASP A 39 -16.84 7.95 11.37
N ALA A 40 -17.78 7.21 10.79
CA ALA A 40 -17.73 5.75 10.77
C ALA A 40 -16.63 5.20 9.83
N LEU A 41 -16.14 6.02 8.89
CA LEU A 41 -15.07 5.63 7.99
C LEU A 41 -13.70 5.77 8.67
N GLN A 42 -13.05 4.66 8.95
CA GLN A 42 -11.71 4.61 9.51
C GLN A 42 -10.73 3.99 8.51
N PHE A 43 -9.53 4.57 8.43
CA PHE A 43 -8.43 4.05 7.60
C PHE A 43 -7.48 3.27 8.50
N GLU A 44 -7.54 1.96 8.35
CA GLU A 44 -6.66 1.05 9.07
C GLU A 44 -5.35 0.87 8.30
N PRO A 45 -4.18 0.93 8.97
CA PRO A 45 -2.91 0.73 8.30
C PRO A 45 -2.79 -0.70 7.78
N ILE A 46 -2.16 -0.86 6.65
CA ILE A 46 -1.76 -2.15 6.12
C ILE A 46 -0.24 -2.23 6.21
N HIS A 47 0.24 -3.20 6.97
CA HIS A 47 1.64 -3.46 7.22
C HIS A 47 2.28 -4.31 6.13
N ARG A 48 3.58 -4.51 6.19
CA ARG A 48 4.32 -5.35 5.24
C ARG A 48 5.09 -6.41 6.00
N VAL A 49 5.09 -7.61 5.47
CA VAL A 49 6.00 -8.66 5.90
C VAL A 49 6.78 -9.13 4.69
N LEU A 50 8.09 -9.14 4.81
CA LEU A 50 8.99 -9.69 3.82
C LEU A 50 9.40 -11.09 4.25
N PHE A 51 9.45 -12.00 3.28
CA PHE A 51 9.85 -13.39 3.46
C PHE A 51 11.10 -13.69 2.64
N GLY A 52 11.98 -14.51 3.20
CA GLY A 52 13.21 -14.92 2.52
C GLY A 52 14.21 -13.78 2.36
N VAL A 53 14.29 -12.88 3.36
CA VAL A 53 15.19 -11.73 3.36
C VAL A 53 16.18 -11.80 4.53
N ASP A 54 17.37 -11.31 4.28
CA ASP A 54 18.38 -11.11 5.30
C ASP A 54 18.28 -9.69 5.87
N HIS A 55 18.14 -9.57 7.19
CA HIS A 55 17.95 -8.30 7.87
C HIS A 55 19.14 -7.36 7.68
N GLU A 56 20.37 -7.85 7.85
CA GLU A 56 21.57 -7.00 7.79
C GLU A 56 21.73 -6.42 6.39
N LYS A 57 21.57 -7.28 5.38
CA LYS A 57 21.61 -6.86 3.98
C LYS A 57 20.48 -5.90 3.64
N PHE A 58 19.26 -6.16 4.10
CA PHE A 58 18.13 -5.25 3.88
C PHE A 58 18.41 -3.87 4.45
N MET A 59 18.88 -3.78 5.68
CA MET A 59 19.19 -2.51 6.34
C MET A 59 20.37 -1.78 5.71
N GLU A 60 21.40 -2.50 5.26
CA GLU A 60 22.51 -1.93 4.50
C GLU A 60 22.04 -1.27 3.20
N GLU A 61 21.23 -1.99 2.40
CA GLU A 61 20.70 -1.48 1.15
C GLU A 61 19.66 -0.36 1.37
N PHE A 62 18.89 -0.44 2.44
CA PHE A 62 17.96 0.63 2.83
C PHE A 62 18.68 1.94 3.12
N LYS A 63 19.79 1.88 3.90
CA LYS A 63 20.63 3.04 4.20
C LYS A 63 21.36 3.59 2.96
N LYS A 64 21.68 2.75 1.97
CA LYS A 64 22.20 3.21 0.67
C LYS A 64 21.15 3.93 -0.16
N PHE A 65 19.92 3.43 -0.14
CA PHE A 65 18.78 4.01 -0.87
C PHE A 65 18.30 5.33 -0.26
N TYR A 66 18.32 5.40 1.08
CA TYR A 66 18.01 6.57 1.89
C TYR A 66 19.22 6.93 2.80
N PRO A 67 20.22 7.69 2.31
CA PRO A 67 21.50 7.87 3.00
C PRO A 67 21.44 8.45 4.41
N ASN A 68 20.39 9.25 4.71
CA ASN A 68 20.25 9.90 6.02
C ASN A 68 19.42 9.07 7.03
N THR A 69 19.08 7.82 6.68
CA THR A 69 18.34 6.93 7.58
C THR A 69 19.13 6.65 8.85
N HIS A 70 18.46 6.73 9.98
CA HIS A 70 19.03 6.39 11.28
C HIS A 70 18.08 5.47 12.07
N GLU A 71 18.61 4.76 13.03
CA GLU A 71 17.87 3.93 13.98
C GLU A 71 17.18 4.82 15.02
N GLY A 72 16.07 4.32 15.58
CA GLY A 72 15.24 5.05 16.54
C GLY A 72 14.25 6.00 15.88
N LYS A 73 13.46 6.66 16.75
CA LYS A 73 12.45 7.64 16.35
C LYS A 73 13.07 9.03 16.17
N GLY A 74 12.66 9.76 15.14
CA GLY A 74 13.13 11.11 14.84
C GLY A 74 12.14 11.88 13.95
N GLU A 75 12.57 13.01 13.43
CA GLU A 75 11.81 13.77 12.43
C GLU A 75 11.86 13.05 11.09
N GLY A 76 10.73 12.98 10.39
CA GLY A 76 10.57 12.34 9.09
C GLY A 76 9.63 11.15 9.13
N HIS A 77 9.88 10.16 8.27
CA HIS A 77 9.08 8.95 8.24
C HIS A 77 9.64 7.91 9.20
N VAL A 78 8.90 7.67 10.28
CA VAL A 78 9.21 6.65 11.29
C VAL A 78 8.50 5.36 10.91
N ILE A 79 9.26 4.27 10.80
CA ILE A 79 8.78 2.93 10.47
C ILE A 79 9.26 2.00 11.57
N GLU A 80 8.36 1.25 12.15
CA GLU A 80 8.71 0.21 13.10
C GLU A 80 9.06 -1.08 12.33
N VAL A 81 10.15 -1.72 12.73
CA VAL A 81 10.69 -2.93 12.09
C VAL A 81 10.80 -4.03 13.13
N CYS A 82 10.34 -5.23 12.80
CA CYS A 82 10.49 -6.42 13.62
C CYS A 82 11.17 -7.56 12.87
N TRP A 83 12.11 -8.24 13.51
CA TRP A 83 12.84 -9.41 12.97
C TRP A 83 13.42 -10.26 14.11
N ASN A 84 13.45 -11.57 13.96
CA ASN A 84 14.04 -12.52 14.93
C ASN A 84 13.71 -12.23 16.42
N GLY A 85 12.49 -11.76 16.70
CA GLY A 85 12.06 -11.39 18.04
C GLY A 85 12.58 -10.03 18.54
N HIS A 86 13.19 -9.23 17.68
CA HIS A 86 13.60 -7.85 17.94
C HIS A 86 12.60 -6.88 17.31
N ASP A 87 12.34 -5.78 18.01
CA ASP A 87 11.57 -4.65 17.49
C ASP A 87 12.42 -3.38 17.61
N ASP A 88 12.46 -2.58 16.58
CA ASP A 88 13.15 -1.29 16.55
C ASP A 88 12.44 -0.32 15.62
N PHE A 89 12.93 0.90 15.56
CA PHE A 89 12.43 1.95 14.67
C PHE A 89 13.54 2.41 13.74
N ILE A 90 13.16 2.68 12.51
CA ILE A 90 14.00 3.38 11.54
C ILE A 90 13.31 4.68 11.13
N THR A 91 14.11 5.73 11.00
CA THR A 91 13.62 7.05 10.56
C THR A 91 14.30 7.46 9.27
N VAL A 92 13.50 7.86 8.29
CA VAL A 92 13.96 8.53 7.06
C VAL A 92 13.65 10.01 7.20
N PRO A 93 14.66 10.87 7.49
CA PRO A 93 14.42 12.29 7.84
C PRO A 93 14.02 13.15 6.63
N ASP A 94 14.45 12.78 5.42
CA ASP A 94 14.19 13.55 4.20
C ASP A 94 13.36 12.71 3.20
N PRO A 95 12.10 12.36 3.52
CA PRO A 95 11.27 11.55 2.63
C PRO A 95 10.91 12.32 1.37
N LYS A 96 10.89 11.64 0.22
CA LYS A 96 10.52 12.23 -1.08
C LYS A 96 9.03 12.19 -1.36
N VAL A 97 8.26 11.54 -0.51
CA VAL A 97 6.81 11.32 -0.63
C VAL A 97 6.12 11.64 0.69
N GLN A 98 4.81 11.85 0.65
CA GLN A 98 4.05 12.32 1.82
C GLN A 98 3.83 11.25 2.90
N LEU A 99 3.85 9.97 2.55
CA LEU A 99 3.50 8.88 3.46
C LEU A 99 4.68 7.91 3.67
N ALA A 100 4.87 7.47 4.92
CA ALA A 100 5.88 6.46 5.27
C ALA A 100 5.72 5.15 4.48
N VAL A 101 4.47 4.76 4.19
CA VAL A 101 4.18 3.62 3.34
C VAL A 101 4.75 3.76 1.94
N GLY A 102 4.75 4.97 1.38
CA GLY A 102 5.33 5.25 0.05
C GLY A 102 6.85 5.13 0.07
N THR A 103 7.49 5.69 1.09
CA THR A 103 8.93 5.55 1.30
C THR A 103 9.35 4.08 1.41
N LEU A 104 8.69 3.31 2.26
CA LEU A 104 9.00 1.90 2.43
C LEU A 104 8.74 1.09 1.16
N GLN A 105 7.59 1.29 0.50
CA GLN A 105 7.20 0.51 -0.67
C GLN A 105 8.13 0.75 -1.86
N ALA A 106 8.59 1.98 -2.06
CA ALA A 106 9.54 2.30 -3.13
C ALA A 106 10.84 1.51 -2.98
N PHE A 107 11.35 1.39 -1.76
CA PHE A 107 12.54 0.60 -1.51
C PHE A 107 12.26 -0.91 -1.62
N ILE A 108 11.18 -1.41 -1.03
CA ILE A 108 10.82 -2.84 -1.13
C ILE A 108 10.76 -3.30 -2.59
N ASP A 109 10.13 -2.52 -3.45
CA ASP A 109 9.99 -2.87 -4.86
C ASP A 109 11.35 -2.99 -5.59
N GLU A 110 12.31 -2.12 -5.28
CA GLU A 110 13.67 -2.20 -5.82
C GLU A 110 14.50 -3.33 -5.18
N TYR A 111 14.37 -3.50 -3.86
CA TYR A 111 15.09 -4.55 -3.15
C TYR A 111 14.69 -5.95 -3.64
N LEU A 112 13.40 -6.25 -3.70
CA LEU A 112 12.90 -7.56 -4.15
C LEU A 112 13.25 -7.86 -5.61
N LYS A 113 13.26 -6.83 -6.45
CA LYS A 113 13.67 -6.95 -7.86
C LYS A 113 15.15 -7.32 -8.01
N GLN A 114 15.99 -6.84 -7.11
CA GLN A 114 17.44 -7.04 -7.15
C GLN A 114 17.89 -8.31 -6.42
N PHE A 115 17.30 -8.59 -5.26
CA PHE A 115 17.77 -9.61 -4.31
C PHE A 115 16.78 -10.77 -4.13
N GLY A 116 15.57 -10.65 -4.66
CA GLY A 116 14.51 -11.64 -4.46
C GLY A 116 13.82 -11.53 -3.09
N GLY A 117 13.06 -12.55 -2.73
CA GLY A 117 12.16 -12.56 -1.59
C GLY A 117 10.72 -12.30 -2.00
N GLU A 118 9.82 -12.30 -1.04
CA GLU A 118 8.40 -12.07 -1.25
C GLU A 118 7.88 -11.02 -0.26
N VAL A 119 6.83 -10.29 -0.62
CA VAL A 119 6.15 -9.34 0.27
C VAL A 119 4.68 -9.70 0.40
N ASP A 120 4.18 -9.71 1.63
CA ASP A 120 2.75 -9.77 1.90
C ASP A 120 2.27 -8.53 2.65
N TYR A 121 0.97 -8.26 2.56
CA TYR A 121 0.30 -7.07 3.07
C TYR A 121 -0.65 -7.49 4.18
N ILE A 122 -0.30 -7.16 5.40
CA ILE A 122 -0.94 -7.65 6.61
C ILE A 122 -1.77 -6.55 7.27
N HIS A 123 -3.00 -6.89 7.63
CA HIS A 123 -3.85 -6.06 8.47
C HIS A 123 -3.75 -6.54 9.93
N GLY A 124 -3.24 -5.68 10.80
CA GLY A 124 -3.08 -5.92 12.23
C GLY A 124 -1.63 -6.10 12.67
N ASP A 125 -1.31 -5.43 13.77
CA ASP A 125 0.03 -5.33 14.33
C ASP A 125 0.55 -6.67 14.85
N GLU A 126 -0.29 -7.41 15.60
CA GLU A 126 0.10 -8.68 16.22
C GLU A 126 0.54 -9.72 15.18
N VAL A 127 -0.26 -9.88 14.12
CA VAL A 127 0.06 -10.83 13.04
C VAL A 127 1.33 -10.40 12.30
N THR A 128 1.52 -9.10 12.10
CA THR A 128 2.72 -8.56 11.45
C THR A 128 3.97 -8.86 12.26
N ARG A 129 3.92 -8.67 13.59
CA ARG A 129 5.02 -9.01 14.51
C ARG A 129 5.29 -10.51 14.55
N GLU A 130 4.23 -11.32 14.67
CA GLU A 130 4.37 -12.78 14.68
C GLU A 130 5.07 -13.30 13.42
N LEU A 131 4.65 -12.82 12.25
CA LEU A 131 5.22 -13.26 10.98
C LEU A 131 6.62 -12.67 10.76
N GLY A 132 6.82 -11.40 11.08
CA GLY A 132 8.10 -10.70 10.91
C GLY A 132 9.20 -11.22 11.83
N SER A 133 8.84 -11.72 13.02
CA SER A 133 9.80 -12.27 13.99
C SER A 133 10.31 -13.68 13.66
N LYS A 134 9.80 -14.33 12.62
CA LYS A 134 10.29 -15.64 12.18
C LYS A 134 11.62 -15.47 11.43
N GLU A 135 12.47 -16.48 11.50
CA GLU A 135 13.75 -16.52 10.82
C GLU A 135 13.59 -16.29 9.30
N GLY A 136 14.42 -15.43 8.74
CA GLY A 136 14.36 -15.06 7.31
C GLY A 136 13.20 -14.13 6.94
N ASN A 137 12.49 -13.58 7.92
CA ASN A 137 11.40 -12.63 7.70
C ASN A 137 11.73 -11.27 8.33
N MET A 138 11.03 -10.24 7.83
CA MET A 138 11.01 -8.90 8.44
C MET A 138 9.59 -8.34 8.38
N GLY A 139 9.09 -7.83 9.50
CA GLY A 139 7.83 -7.11 9.58
C GLY A 139 8.05 -5.60 9.64
N PHE A 140 7.15 -4.83 9.02
CA PHE A 140 7.16 -3.38 9.02
C PHE A 140 5.80 -2.85 9.40
N LEU A 141 5.72 -2.22 10.57
CA LEU A 141 4.50 -1.59 11.04
C LEU A 141 4.51 -0.11 10.65
N LEU A 142 3.44 0.30 10.03
CA LEU A 142 3.29 1.62 9.43
C LEU A 142 2.23 2.44 10.17
N PRO A 143 2.42 3.76 10.29
CA PRO A 143 1.40 4.61 10.88
C PRO A 143 0.13 4.63 10.00
N ALA A 144 -1.02 4.76 10.67
CA ALA A 144 -2.29 4.97 9.98
C ALA A 144 -2.28 6.31 9.23
N MET A 145 -2.84 6.32 8.04
CA MET A 145 -3.07 7.55 7.27
C MET A 145 -4.35 8.24 7.76
N GLY A 146 -4.27 9.52 8.09
CA GLY A 146 -5.46 10.32 8.38
C GLY A 146 -6.30 10.58 7.12
N LYS A 147 -7.62 10.66 7.27
CA LYS A 147 -8.55 10.93 6.15
C LYS A 147 -8.23 12.25 5.43
N GLU A 148 -7.79 13.25 6.18
CA GLU A 148 -7.40 14.57 5.68
C GLU A 148 -6.14 14.53 4.82
N GLN A 149 -5.32 13.50 4.94
CA GLN A 149 -4.11 13.31 4.15
C GLN A 149 -4.40 12.74 2.76
N LEU A 150 -5.55 12.05 2.57
CA LEU A 150 -5.84 11.33 1.34
C LEU A 150 -5.70 12.20 0.08
N PHE A 151 -6.49 13.26 0.00
CA PHE A 151 -6.46 14.13 -1.19
C PHE A 151 -5.18 14.94 -1.30
N LYS A 152 -4.62 15.39 -0.17
CA LYS A 152 -3.33 16.11 -0.14
C LYS A 152 -2.21 15.23 -0.72
N THR A 153 -2.15 13.97 -0.31
CA THR A 153 -1.16 13.02 -0.81
C THR A 153 -1.35 12.73 -2.30
N VAL A 154 -2.60 12.47 -2.72
CA VAL A 154 -2.88 12.21 -4.15
C VAL A 154 -2.56 13.43 -5.03
N MET A 155 -2.76 14.64 -4.53
CA MET A 155 -2.40 15.86 -5.26
C MET A 155 -0.88 16.09 -5.34
N ALA A 156 -0.14 15.72 -4.30
CA ALA A 156 1.31 15.90 -4.24
C ALA A 156 2.08 14.77 -4.94
N ASP A 157 1.72 13.53 -4.64
CA ASP A 157 2.49 12.33 -5.01
C ASP A 157 1.83 11.54 -6.16
N GLY A 158 0.57 11.84 -6.50
CA GLY A 158 -0.21 11.07 -7.47
C GLY A 158 -0.88 9.84 -6.85
N VAL A 159 -0.85 8.72 -7.55
CA VAL A 159 -1.50 7.49 -7.11
C VAL A 159 -0.85 6.94 -5.84
N LEU A 160 -1.66 6.67 -4.83
CA LEU A 160 -1.18 6.05 -3.59
C LEU A 160 -0.53 4.69 -3.85
N PRO A 161 0.47 4.30 -3.06
CA PRO A 161 1.03 2.96 -3.10
C PRO A 161 -0.06 1.90 -2.89
N ARG A 162 0.15 0.72 -3.48
CA ARG A 162 -0.77 -0.41 -3.26
C ARG A 162 -0.87 -0.75 -1.77
N LYS A 163 -2.06 -1.07 -1.32
CA LYS A 163 -2.31 -1.46 0.07
C LYS A 163 -1.83 -0.40 1.09
N THR A 164 -2.11 0.88 0.83
CA THR A 164 -1.79 1.97 1.76
C THR A 164 -2.64 1.88 3.03
N PHE A 165 -3.92 1.56 2.88
CA PHE A 165 -4.86 1.40 3.98
C PHE A 165 -5.98 0.42 3.64
N SER A 166 -6.73 0.00 4.66
CA SER A 166 -8.02 -0.65 4.54
C SER A 166 -9.11 0.24 5.13
N MET A 167 -10.27 0.27 4.51
CA MET A 167 -11.45 0.93 5.08
C MET A 167 -12.16 -0.08 5.99
N GLY A 168 -12.06 0.14 7.31
CA GLY A 168 -12.60 -0.72 8.34
C GLY A 168 -11.96 -2.12 8.42
N HIS A 169 -12.41 -2.89 9.41
CA HIS A 169 -11.93 -4.24 9.63
C HIS A 169 -12.56 -5.25 8.65
N ALA A 170 -11.87 -6.35 8.40
CA ALA A 170 -12.33 -7.39 7.46
C ALA A 170 -13.71 -7.96 7.83
N GLN A 171 -13.97 -8.12 9.13
CA GLN A 171 -15.24 -8.63 9.66
C GLN A 171 -16.43 -7.68 9.45
N ASP A 172 -16.18 -6.39 9.25
CA ASP A 172 -17.20 -5.36 9.00
C ASP A 172 -17.58 -5.26 7.53
N LYS A 173 -16.78 -5.85 6.64
CA LYS A 173 -17.00 -5.81 5.20
C LYS A 173 -18.14 -6.75 4.80
N ARG A 174 -19.07 -6.22 4.00
CA ARG A 174 -20.21 -6.96 3.46
C ARG A 174 -19.90 -7.47 2.06
N TYR A 175 -20.50 -8.61 1.70
CA TYR A 175 -20.51 -9.05 0.32
C TYR A 175 -21.47 -8.19 -0.51
N TYR A 176 -21.07 -7.84 -1.71
CA TYR A 176 -21.96 -7.20 -2.67
C TYR A 176 -22.90 -8.25 -3.25
N VAL A 177 -24.12 -8.31 -2.73
CA VAL A 177 -25.14 -9.28 -3.17
C VAL A 177 -26.05 -8.73 -4.26
N GLU A 178 -26.00 -7.41 -4.51
CA GLU A 178 -26.81 -6.76 -5.53
C GLU A 178 -26.04 -5.59 -6.17
N ALA A 179 -26.13 -5.47 -7.49
CA ALA A 179 -25.64 -4.34 -8.26
C ALA A 179 -26.73 -3.86 -9.22
N ARG A 180 -26.95 -2.56 -9.28
CA ARG A 180 -27.96 -1.94 -10.17
C ARG A 180 -27.30 -0.94 -11.10
N LYS A 181 -27.76 -0.91 -12.34
CA LYS A 181 -27.38 0.13 -13.29
C LYS A 181 -28.01 1.46 -12.85
N ILE A 182 -27.18 2.49 -12.74
CA ILE A 182 -27.66 3.86 -12.56
C ILE A 182 -28.22 4.34 -13.90
N ARG A 183 -29.45 4.80 -13.88
CA ARG A 183 -30.16 5.32 -15.07
C ARG A 183 -29.99 6.82 -15.17
#